data_0a4463cbb90333a909a8fc8261f25c9b
#
_entry.id   0a4463cbb90333a909a8fc8261f25c9b
#
_cell.length_a   1.000
_cell.length_b   1.000
_cell.length_c   1.000
_cell.angle_alpha   90.00
_cell.angle_beta   90.00
_cell.angle_gamma   90.00
#
_symmetry.space_group_name_H-M   'P 1'
#
loop_
_entity.id
_entity.type
_entity.pdbx_description
1 polymer ?
#
loop_
_entity_poly.entity_id
_entity_poly.type
_entity_poly.pdbx_seq_one_letter_code
_entity_poly.pdbx_strand_id
1 'polypeptide(L)'
;MTPPSDISYMNQPIREAIPTPTGWLVSPTREFCMFFIRDPKSEMAFPRVYTQLWYCLEDGTPTKLKNTRIIDLESAIETWHELLSQDWELMEHQINDAAA
;
A
#
# COMPACT_ATOMS: atom_id res chain seq x y z
N MET A 1 24.38 -9.75 -26.90
CA MET A 1 24.07 -9.35 -26.63
C MET A 1 23.62 -9.04 -26.15
N THR A 2 23.42 -9.23 -26.30
CA THR A 2 22.96 -8.77 -25.88
C THR A 2 22.31 -8.46 -25.37
N PRO A 3 22.23 -8.66 -25.44
CA PRO A 3 21.57 -8.34 -24.91
C PRO A 3 20.95 -8.04 -24.32
N PRO A 4 20.91 -8.11 -24.45
CA PRO A 4 20.36 -7.80 -23.87
C PRO A 4 19.83 -7.63 -23.19
N SER A 5 19.92 -7.80 -23.43
CA SER A 5 19.53 -7.55 -22.88
C SER A 5 19.35 -7.56 -22.12
N ASP A 6 19.53 -7.83 -22.30
CA ASP A 6 19.42 -7.80 -21.59
C ASP A 6 19.46 -7.43 -20.76
N ILE A 7 19.67 -7.35 -20.86
CA ILE A 7 19.65 -6.95 -20.23
C ILE A 7 19.39 -6.51 -19.44
N SER A 8 19.09 -6.56 -19.65
CA SER A 8 18.76 -6.10 -19.03
C SER A 8 18.44 -5.92 -18.38
N TYR A 9 18.32 -6.05 -18.45
CA TYR A 9 17.93 -6.00 -17.98
C TYR A 9 17.83 -5.76 -17.20
N MET A 10 18.03 -5.90 -17.29
CA MET A 10 18.05 -5.45 -16.65
C MET A 10 17.38 -5.18 -15.75
N ASN A 11 16.90 -5.30 -15.76
CA ASN A 11 15.82 -5.11 -15.11
C ASN A 11 15.59 -5.24 -13.69
N GLN A 12 16.17 -5.91 -12.94
CA GLN A 12 16.15 -5.99 -11.52
C GLN A 12 16.15 -4.64 -10.84
N PRO A 13 17.01 -3.73 -11.23
CA PRO A 13 17.00 -2.40 -10.63
C PRO A 13 15.66 -1.71 -10.73
N ILE A 14 14.98 -1.89 -11.85
CA ILE A 14 13.65 -1.30 -12.03
C ILE A 14 12.69 -1.87 -11.02
N ARG A 15 12.76 -3.18 -10.84
CA ARG A 15 11.86 -3.86 -9.92
C ARG A 15 12.06 -3.36 -8.50
N GLU A 16 13.30 -3.14 -8.12
CA GLU A 16 13.62 -2.67 -6.79
C GLU A 16 13.14 -1.23 -6.57
N ALA A 17 13.01 -0.48 -7.65
CA ALA A 17 12.56 0.89 -7.55
C ALA A 17 11.07 1.04 -7.36
N ILE A 18 10.30 -0.03 -7.54
CA ILE A 18 8.85 0.03 -7.36
C ILE A 18 8.55 0.13 -5.87
N PRO A 19 7.95 1.25 -5.43
CA PRO A 19 7.70 1.42 -4.00
C PRO A 19 6.57 0.53 -3.52
N THR A 20 6.69 0.08 -2.28
CA THR A 20 5.61 -0.63 -1.62
C THR A 20 4.53 0.39 -1.25
N PRO A 21 3.26 0.11 -1.56
CA PRO A 21 2.20 1.00 -1.11
C PRO A 21 2.24 1.13 0.40
N THR A 22 2.26 2.37 0.88
CA THR A 22 2.42 2.63 2.31
C THR A 22 1.58 3.83 2.68
N GLY A 23 0.82 3.69 3.77
CA GLY A 23 0.06 4.80 4.31
C GLY A 23 -1.42 4.52 4.37
N TRP A 24 -2.18 5.57 4.60
CA TRP A 24 -3.62 5.51 4.78
C TRP A 24 -4.33 6.09 3.57
N LEU A 25 -5.34 5.37 3.10
CA LEU A 25 -6.28 5.88 2.10
C LEU A 25 -7.64 5.98 2.77
N VAL A 26 -8.37 7.06 2.49
CA VAL A 26 -9.70 7.27 3.04
C VAL A 26 -10.71 7.24 1.91
N SER A 27 -11.85 6.59 2.14
CA SER A 27 -12.89 6.43 1.13
C SER A 27 -13.56 7.78 0.83
N PRO A 28 -14.11 7.93 -0.38
CA PRO A 28 -14.81 9.17 -0.72
C PRO A 28 -16.03 9.44 0.17
N THR A 29 -16.65 8.39 0.71
CA THR A 29 -17.76 8.55 1.63
C THR A 29 -17.32 8.92 3.04
N ARG A 30 -16.02 8.80 3.31
CA ARG A 30 -15.46 9.07 4.64
C ARG A 30 -15.95 8.10 5.71
N GLU A 31 -16.34 6.90 5.28
CA GLU A 31 -16.77 5.86 6.23
C GLU A 31 -15.65 4.89 6.55
N PHE A 32 -14.71 4.74 5.62
CA PHE A 32 -13.65 3.75 5.76
C PHE A 32 -12.30 4.36 5.46
N CYS A 33 -11.28 3.82 6.11
CA CYS A 33 -9.90 4.09 5.70
C CYS A 33 -9.14 2.77 5.70
N MET A 34 -8.11 2.70 4.87
CA MET A 34 -7.35 1.48 4.72
C MET A 34 -5.87 1.80 4.85
N PHE A 35 -5.18 1.01 5.67
CA PHE A 35 -3.77 1.17 5.95
C PHE A 35 -2.97 0.12 5.22
N PHE A 36 -1.88 0.54 4.59
CA PHE A 36 -0.96 -0.35 3.89
C PHE A 36 0.43 -0.16 4.44
N ILE A 37 1.12 -1.24 4.74
CA ILE A 37 2.52 -1.19 5.12
C ILE A 37 3.17 -2.53 4.78
N ARG A 38 4.43 -2.48 4.38
CA ARG A 38 5.14 -3.71 4.10
C ARG A 38 5.19 -4.58 5.35
N ASP A 39 4.92 -5.86 5.18
CA ASP A 39 5.03 -6.81 6.27
C ASP A 39 6.51 -6.98 6.61
N PRO A 40 6.94 -6.55 7.80
CA PRO A 40 8.36 -6.61 8.15
C PRO A 40 8.90 -8.02 8.24
N LYS A 41 8.02 -9.00 8.32
CA LYS A 41 8.43 -10.40 8.40
C LYS A 41 8.52 -11.06 7.04
N SER A 42 8.10 -10.37 5.97
CA SER A 42 8.14 -10.98 4.65
C SER A 42 9.54 -10.94 4.07
N GLU A 43 9.84 -11.93 3.23
CA GLU A 43 11.14 -12.04 2.61
C GLU A 43 11.23 -11.15 1.38
N MET A 44 12.47 -10.74 1.05
CA MET A 44 12.69 -9.94 -0.15
C MET A 44 12.20 -10.63 -1.41
N ALA A 45 12.38 -11.96 -1.47
CA ALA A 45 11.99 -12.72 -2.65
C ALA A 45 10.48 -12.81 -2.79
N PHE A 46 9.76 -12.75 -1.67
CA PHE A 46 8.31 -12.86 -1.67
C PHE A 46 7.73 -11.76 -0.77
N PRO A 47 7.81 -10.50 -1.22
CA PRO A 47 7.36 -9.40 -0.38
C PRO A 47 5.85 -9.41 -0.20
N ARG A 48 5.42 -9.11 1.01
CA ARG A 48 4.01 -9.06 1.34
C ARG A 48 3.68 -7.76 2.01
N VAL A 49 2.41 -7.39 1.93
CA VAL A 49 1.91 -6.13 2.46
C VAL A 49 0.82 -6.42 3.47
N TYR A 50 0.95 -5.80 4.61
CA TYR A 50 -0.01 -5.86 5.69
C TYR A 50 -1.04 -4.78 5.42
N THR A 51 -2.32 -5.14 5.41
CA THR A 51 -3.39 -4.17 5.18
C THR A 51 -4.41 -4.26 6.29
N GLN A 52 -4.95 -3.11 6.65
CA GLN A 52 -6.01 -3.03 7.65
C GLN A 52 -7.11 -2.12 7.13
N LEU A 53 -8.34 -2.60 7.23
CA LEU A 53 -9.50 -1.79 6.88
C LEU A 53 -10.18 -1.37 8.18
N TRP A 54 -10.42 -0.07 8.30
CA TRP A 54 -10.97 0.53 9.51
C TRP A 54 -12.21 1.34 9.18
N TYR A 55 -13.11 1.43 10.12
CA TYR A 55 -14.11 2.50 10.10
C TYR A 55 -13.41 3.79 10.50
N CYS A 56 -13.92 4.92 10.03
CA CYS A 56 -13.27 6.18 10.36
C CYS A 56 -14.30 7.29 10.56
N LEU A 57 -13.80 8.39 11.12
CA LEU A 57 -14.57 9.62 11.23
C LEU A 57 -14.50 10.38 9.90
N GLU A 58 -15.30 11.42 9.80
CA GLU A 58 -15.37 12.22 8.59
C GLU A 58 -14.01 12.81 8.19
N ASP A 59 -13.18 13.09 9.18
CA ASP A 59 -11.84 13.64 8.92
C ASP A 59 -10.82 12.57 8.58
N GLY A 60 -11.24 11.30 8.53
CA GLY A 60 -10.35 10.21 8.18
C GLY A 60 -9.69 9.53 9.36
N THR A 61 -9.98 9.95 10.59
CA THR A 61 -9.38 9.35 11.77
C THR A 61 -9.93 7.93 11.98
N PRO A 62 -9.06 6.91 12.03
CA PRO A 62 -9.53 5.53 12.24
C PRO A 62 -10.17 5.38 13.61
N THR A 63 -11.27 4.61 13.67
CA THR A 63 -11.98 4.40 14.92
C THR A 63 -12.05 2.94 15.31
N LYS A 64 -12.42 2.06 14.40
CA LYS A 64 -12.62 0.66 14.72
C LYS A 64 -12.10 -0.20 13.60
N LEU A 65 -11.29 -1.19 13.95
CA LEU A 65 -10.73 -2.12 12.98
C LEU A 65 -11.83 -3.03 12.46
N LYS A 66 -11.92 -3.13 11.13
CA LYS A 66 -12.89 -4.00 10.48
C LYS A 66 -12.25 -5.32 10.09
N ASN A 67 -11.09 -5.30 9.44
CA ASN A 67 -10.38 -6.53 9.17
C ASN A 67 -8.90 -6.25 8.89
N THR A 68 -8.13 -7.32 8.91
CA THR A 68 -6.68 -7.29 8.65
C THR A 68 -6.37 -8.39 7.65
N ARG A 69 -5.47 -8.10 6.71
CA ARG A 69 -5.02 -9.06 5.72
C ARG A 69 -3.55 -8.88 5.44
N ILE A 70 -2.94 -9.98 5.00
CA ILE A 70 -1.58 -9.94 4.47
C ILE A 70 -1.68 -10.44 3.04
N ILE A 71 -1.26 -9.61 2.08
CA ILE A 71 -1.37 -9.94 0.67
C ILE A 71 0.00 -9.76 0.02
N ASP A 72 0.19 -10.37 -1.14
CA ASP A 72 1.44 -10.21 -1.85
C ASP A 72 1.56 -8.80 -2.41
N LEU A 73 2.79 -8.42 -2.74
CA LEU A 73 3.06 -7.04 -3.17
C LEU A 73 2.29 -6.67 -4.42
N GLU A 74 2.20 -7.57 -5.39
CA GLU A 74 1.48 -7.27 -6.63
C GLU A 74 0.01 -6.97 -6.36
N SER A 75 -0.61 -7.80 -5.53
CA SER A 75 -2.02 -7.57 -5.18
C SER A 75 -2.19 -6.27 -4.43
N ALA A 76 -1.23 -5.92 -3.58
CA ALA A 76 -1.30 -4.67 -2.84
C ALA A 76 -1.20 -3.47 -3.78
N ILE A 77 -0.31 -3.54 -4.76
CA ILE A 77 -0.17 -2.46 -5.74
C ILE A 77 -1.46 -2.31 -6.54
N GLU A 78 -2.04 -3.41 -6.99
CA GLU A 78 -3.30 -3.36 -7.71
C GLU A 78 -4.41 -2.76 -6.87
N THR A 79 -4.52 -3.20 -5.62
CA THR A 79 -5.56 -2.70 -4.74
C THR A 79 -5.38 -1.21 -4.48
N TRP A 80 -4.14 -0.78 -4.22
CA TRP A 80 -3.83 0.62 -3.98
C TRP A 80 -4.29 1.48 -5.17
N HIS A 81 -3.90 1.09 -6.38
CA HIS A 81 -4.27 1.87 -7.57
C HIS A 81 -5.76 1.82 -7.84
N GLU A 82 -6.39 0.69 -7.57
CA GLU A 82 -7.82 0.59 -7.75
C GLU A 82 -8.56 1.54 -6.82
N LEU A 83 -8.15 1.59 -5.56
CA LEU A 83 -8.79 2.50 -4.60
C LEU A 83 -8.59 3.95 -5.02
N LEU A 84 -7.39 4.32 -5.46
CA LEU A 84 -7.16 5.67 -5.95
C LEU A 84 -8.04 5.99 -7.15
N SER A 85 -8.24 5.02 -8.05
CA SER A 85 -9.10 5.23 -9.20
C SER A 85 -10.57 5.37 -8.82
N GLN A 86 -10.92 4.92 -7.61
CA GLN A 86 -12.27 5.05 -7.08
C GLN A 86 -12.38 6.23 -6.13
N ASP A 87 -11.45 7.19 -6.24
CA ASP A 87 -11.47 8.46 -5.51
C ASP A 87 -11.15 8.35 -4.03
N TRP A 88 -10.53 7.25 -3.60
CA TRP A 88 -9.94 7.21 -2.27
C TRP A 88 -8.76 8.18 -2.25
N GLU A 89 -8.53 8.82 -1.12
CA GLU A 89 -7.49 9.84 -0.99
C GLU A 89 -6.44 9.46 0.02
N LEU A 90 -5.20 9.82 -0.29
CA LEU A 90 -4.08 9.58 0.62
C LEU A 90 -4.14 10.57 1.79
N MET A 91 -4.06 10.02 2.99
CA MET A 91 -4.14 10.82 4.22
C MET A 91 -2.76 10.90 4.88
N GLU A 92 -1.93 11.77 4.36
CA GLU A 92 -0.55 11.84 4.83
C GLU A 92 -0.44 12.30 6.29
N HIS A 93 -1.30 13.21 6.69
CA HIS A 93 -1.23 13.73 8.06
C HIS A 93 -1.56 12.66 9.09
N GLN A 94 -2.32 11.65 8.72
CA GLN A 94 -2.65 10.55 9.62
C GLN A 94 -1.40 9.78 10.02
N ILE A 95 -0.50 9.63 9.07
CA ILE A 95 0.74 8.90 9.34
C ILE A 95 1.56 9.66 10.38
N ASN A 96 1.63 10.96 10.25
CA ASN A 96 2.37 11.80 11.20
C ASN A 96 1.77 11.69 12.59
N ASP A 97 0.46 11.75 12.68
CA ASP A 97 -0.22 11.63 13.96
C ASP A 97 0.06 10.31 14.62
N ALA A 98 0.04 9.24 13.83
CA ALA A 98 0.31 7.92 14.35
C ALA A 98 1.74 7.82 14.88
N ALA A 99 2.66 8.52 14.26
CA ALA A 99 4.05 8.50 14.68
C ALA A 99 4.25 9.29 15.97
N ALA A 100 3.44 10.27 16.17
CA ALA A 100 3.54 11.10 17.37
C ALA A 100 3.00 10.37 18.58
#